data_2222e35dd73d61096bb0eae606bc6e26
#
_entry.id   2222e35dd73d61096bb0eae606bc6e26
#
_cell.length_a   1.000
_cell.length_b   1.000
_cell.length_c   1.000
_cell.angle_alpha   90.00
_cell.angle_beta   90.00
_cell.angle_gamma   90.00
#
_symmetry.space_group_name_H-M   'P 1'
#
loop_
_entity.id
_entity.type
_entity.pdbx_description
1 polymer ?
#
loop_
_entity_poly.entity_id
_entity_poly.type
_entity_poly.pdbx_seq_one_letter_code
_entity_poly.pdbx_strand_id
1 'polypeptide(L)'
;TWGGWIDVDGVRTAFTHDEVVGIRDRSWGVRPVGSSAPGRPNSGPPNAWLWAPIHFDDECVVAGWFQRPGGEFWRADGHRIAVTDPVAPTVSLEDPTVVRSDPVGQRLEFRSGTRWVTDVAIDLHMADGTTAVLELEPLLRFDMRALGYQNPEWGHGVWHGELEIGREDWDFADVHPQDPTHQHVHHLVRARLG
;
A
#
# COMPACT_ATOMS: atom_id res chain seq x y z
N THR A 1 0.57 8.44 -14.43
CA THR A 1 -0.46 7.83 -15.34
C THR A 1 0.16 6.74 -16.19
N TRP A 2 -0.66 5.81 -16.67
CA TRP A 2 -0.24 4.64 -17.45
C TRP A 2 -1.05 4.56 -18.74
N GLY A 3 -0.40 4.19 -19.85
CA GLY A 3 -1.06 3.90 -21.10
C GLY A 3 -0.51 2.60 -21.67
N GLY A 4 -1.33 1.88 -22.42
CA GLY A 4 -0.96 0.60 -23.01
C GLY A 4 -2.11 -0.40 -23.05
N TRP A 5 -1.82 -1.62 -22.70
CA TRP A 5 -2.82 -2.69 -22.65
C TRP A 5 -2.42 -3.78 -21.66
N ILE A 6 -3.42 -4.47 -21.14
CA ILE A 6 -3.26 -5.74 -20.42
C ILE A 6 -4.03 -6.84 -21.16
N ASP A 7 -3.53 -8.06 -21.07
CA ASP A 7 -4.20 -9.24 -21.62
C ASP A 7 -4.40 -10.26 -20.50
N VAL A 8 -5.65 -10.62 -20.28
CA VAL A 8 -6.02 -11.63 -19.25
C VAL A 8 -6.82 -12.71 -19.97
N ASP A 9 -6.31 -13.92 -19.99
CA ASP A 9 -6.91 -15.09 -20.61
C ASP A 9 -7.35 -14.85 -22.08
N GLY A 10 -6.54 -14.11 -22.84
CA GLY A 10 -6.80 -13.77 -24.24
C GLY A 10 -7.75 -12.59 -24.46
N VAL A 11 -8.23 -11.98 -23.36
CA VAL A 11 -9.05 -10.75 -23.44
C VAL A 11 -8.14 -9.56 -23.23
N ARG A 12 -7.95 -8.78 -24.30
CA ARG A 12 -7.12 -7.58 -24.27
C ARG A 12 -7.94 -6.34 -23.93
N THR A 13 -7.52 -5.62 -22.89
CA THR A 13 -8.05 -4.33 -22.51
C THR A 13 -6.99 -3.26 -22.75
N ALA A 14 -7.26 -2.33 -23.65
CA ALA A 14 -6.42 -1.17 -23.90
C ALA A 14 -6.89 0.03 -23.06
N PHE A 15 -5.96 0.87 -22.67
CA PHE A 15 -6.23 2.09 -21.89
C PHE A 15 -5.22 3.19 -22.23
N THR A 16 -5.65 4.41 -22.02
CA THR A 16 -4.84 5.62 -22.25
C THR A 16 -4.33 6.20 -20.94
N HIS A 17 -3.40 7.14 -21.04
CA HIS A 17 -2.85 7.84 -19.87
C HIS A 17 -3.91 8.64 -19.08
N ASP A 18 -5.02 9.01 -19.71
CA ASP A 18 -6.10 9.76 -19.07
C ASP A 18 -7.08 8.85 -18.29
N GLU A 19 -7.01 7.55 -18.51
CA GLU A 19 -7.93 6.58 -17.94
C GLU A 19 -7.36 5.83 -16.74
N VAL A 20 -6.02 5.72 -16.65
CA VAL A 20 -5.39 4.88 -15.64
C VAL A 20 -4.29 5.63 -14.90
N VAL A 21 -4.48 5.75 -13.61
CA VAL A 21 -3.43 6.13 -12.67
C VAL A 21 -2.78 4.88 -12.09
N GLY A 22 -1.50 4.97 -11.78
CA GLY A 22 -0.75 3.85 -11.25
C GLY A 22 0.15 4.28 -10.12
N ILE A 23 0.58 3.28 -9.36
CA ILE A 23 1.47 3.46 -8.23
C ILE A 23 2.73 2.67 -8.51
N ARG A 24 3.87 3.25 -8.19
CA ARG A 24 5.14 2.56 -8.19
C ARG A 24 5.78 2.69 -6.82
N ASP A 25 5.90 1.56 -6.14
CA ASP A 25 6.76 1.45 -4.96
C ASP A 25 8.16 0.98 -5.38
N ARG A 26 9.17 1.57 -4.78
CA ARG A 26 10.55 1.14 -4.92
C ARG A 26 11.27 1.29 -3.60
N SER A 27 11.70 0.17 -3.05
CA SER A 27 12.52 0.15 -1.84
C SER A 27 13.81 -0.64 -2.07
N TRP A 28 14.85 -0.23 -1.39
CA TRP A 28 16.14 -0.94 -1.37
C TRP A 28 16.73 -0.90 0.03
N GLY A 29 17.60 -1.85 0.32
CA GLY A 29 18.25 -1.96 1.61
C GLY A 29 18.70 -3.38 1.88
N VAL A 30 19.19 -3.60 3.09
CA VAL A 30 19.58 -4.94 3.56
C VAL A 30 18.31 -5.70 3.93
N ARG A 31 18.08 -6.82 3.26
CA ARG A 31 16.99 -7.74 3.54
C ARG A 31 17.53 -8.99 4.25
N PRO A 32 16.79 -9.58 5.19
CA PRO A 32 17.13 -10.90 5.70
C PRO A 32 17.20 -11.90 4.55
N VAL A 33 18.25 -12.71 4.52
CA VAL A 33 18.43 -13.80 3.56
C VAL A 33 18.27 -15.13 4.26
N GLY A 34 17.61 -16.06 3.59
CA GLY A 34 17.40 -17.43 4.07
C GLY A 34 16.23 -17.57 5.07
N SER A 35 15.95 -18.79 5.46
CA SER A 35 14.94 -19.10 6.46
C SER A 35 15.41 -18.70 7.85
N SER A 36 14.48 -18.24 8.70
CA SER A 36 14.75 -18.08 10.12
C SER A 36 15.20 -19.40 10.72
N ALA A 37 16.24 -19.37 11.55
CA ALA A 37 16.68 -20.56 12.28
C ALA A 37 15.50 -21.12 13.10
N PRO A 38 15.30 -22.44 13.12
CA PRO A 38 14.26 -23.07 13.93
C PRO A 38 14.38 -22.63 15.39
N GLY A 39 13.28 -22.24 16.01
CA GLY A 39 13.26 -21.80 17.41
C GLY A 39 13.65 -20.37 17.68
N ARG A 40 14.01 -19.57 16.67
CA ARG A 40 14.18 -18.13 16.86
C ARG A 40 12.80 -17.50 17.10
N PRO A 41 12.56 -16.83 18.23
CA PRO A 41 11.32 -16.07 18.41
C PRO A 41 11.18 -15.07 17.29
N ASN A 42 9.97 -14.86 16.79
CA ASN A 42 9.67 -13.74 15.92
C ASN A 42 10.10 -12.47 16.65
N SER A 43 11.15 -11.83 16.16
CA SER A 43 11.74 -10.67 16.79
C SER A 43 10.91 -9.43 16.48
N GLY A 44 9.90 -9.19 17.28
CA GLY A 44 9.14 -7.97 17.27
C GLY A 44 7.65 -8.20 17.52
N PRO A 45 6.97 -7.22 18.10
CA PRO A 45 5.53 -7.27 18.22
C PRO A 45 4.89 -7.26 16.82
N PRO A 46 3.72 -7.89 16.64
CA PRO A 46 2.98 -7.77 15.40
C PRO A 46 2.70 -6.29 15.13
N ASN A 47 3.20 -5.78 14.02
CA ASN A 47 2.96 -4.40 13.61
C ASN A 47 1.79 -4.38 12.65
N ALA A 48 0.88 -3.44 12.83
CA ALA A 48 -0.01 -3.04 11.76
C ALA A 48 0.71 -2.03 10.87
N TRP A 49 0.47 -2.10 9.58
CA TRP A 49 1.00 -1.20 8.59
C TRP A 49 -0.12 -0.74 7.68
N LEU A 50 -0.16 0.54 7.40
CA LEU A 50 -1.04 1.10 6.39
C LEU A 50 -0.22 1.99 5.46
N TRP A 51 -0.54 1.92 4.18
CA TRP A 51 0.02 2.74 3.13
C TRP A 51 -1.09 3.13 2.16
N ALA A 52 -1.35 4.42 2.05
CA ALA A 52 -2.45 4.99 1.27
C ALA A 52 -1.92 6.03 0.27
N PRO A 53 -1.53 5.61 -0.93
CA PRO A 53 -1.28 6.53 -2.05
C PRO A 53 -2.61 6.82 -2.74
N ILE A 54 -3.03 8.07 -2.69
CA ILE A 54 -4.32 8.54 -3.19
C ILE A 54 -4.09 9.56 -4.29
N HIS A 55 -4.82 9.42 -5.39
CA HIS A 55 -4.78 10.34 -6.52
C HIS A 55 -6.06 11.19 -6.54
N PHE A 56 -5.88 12.50 -6.53
CA PHE A 56 -6.89 13.51 -6.84
C PHE A 56 -6.57 14.13 -8.21
N ASP A 57 -7.46 14.96 -8.72
CA ASP A 57 -7.29 15.56 -10.05
C ASP A 57 -6.09 16.50 -10.12
N ASP A 58 -5.78 17.21 -9.03
CA ASP A 58 -4.75 18.24 -8.93
C ASP A 58 -3.58 17.88 -8.02
N GLU A 59 -3.72 16.84 -7.21
CA GLU A 59 -2.67 16.39 -6.30
C GLU A 59 -2.69 14.91 -6.01
N CYS A 60 -1.58 14.41 -5.52
CA CYS A 60 -1.48 13.09 -4.89
C CYS A 60 -1.25 13.26 -3.39
N VAL A 61 -1.96 12.48 -2.59
CA VAL A 61 -1.72 12.37 -1.15
C VAL A 61 -1.15 11.00 -0.86
N VAL A 62 0.00 10.95 -0.22
CA VAL A 62 0.59 9.69 0.27
C VAL A 62 0.60 9.75 1.78
N ALA A 63 -0.06 8.81 2.43
CA ALA A 63 -0.05 8.68 3.87
C ALA A 63 0.26 7.24 4.27
N GLY A 64 1.11 7.06 5.26
CA GLY A 64 1.45 5.74 5.74
C GLY A 64 1.99 5.75 7.16
N TRP A 65 1.81 4.62 7.85
CA TRP A 65 2.36 4.44 9.19
C TRP A 65 2.61 2.98 9.51
N PHE A 66 3.45 2.80 10.52
CA PHE A 66 3.56 1.56 11.27
C PHE A 66 3.02 1.77 12.68
N GLN A 67 2.21 0.85 13.14
CA GLN A 67 1.53 0.92 14.42
C GLN A 67 1.89 -0.27 15.30
N ARG A 68 2.15 0.00 16.57
CA ARG A 68 2.37 -1.04 17.58
C ARG A 68 1.05 -1.64 18.06
N PRO A 69 1.07 -2.84 18.67
CA PRO A 69 -0.07 -3.31 19.45
C PRO A 69 -0.42 -2.25 20.49
N GLY A 70 -1.64 -1.81 20.53
CA GLY A 70 -2.07 -0.70 21.40
C GLY A 70 -2.34 0.62 20.69
N GLY A 71 -2.04 0.69 19.38
CA GLY A 71 -2.48 1.80 18.53
C GLY A 71 -1.47 2.93 18.37
N GLU A 72 -0.33 2.89 19.06
CA GLU A 72 0.70 3.92 18.94
C GLU A 72 1.40 3.85 17.57
N PHE A 73 1.51 5.00 16.89
CA PHE A 73 2.37 5.12 15.71
C PHE A 73 3.84 5.17 16.14
N TRP A 74 4.64 4.25 15.68
CA TRP A 74 6.08 4.33 15.89
C TRP A 74 6.82 4.93 14.68
N ARG A 75 6.13 4.99 13.53
CA ARG A 75 6.54 5.71 12.33
C ARG A 75 5.31 6.13 11.57
N ALA A 76 5.24 7.38 11.18
CA ALA A 76 4.21 7.93 10.30
C ALA A 76 4.86 8.92 9.35
N ASP A 77 4.51 8.84 8.08
CA ASP A 77 4.97 9.74 7.03
C ASP A 77 3.81 10.09 6.11
N GLY A 78 3.71 11.34 5.70
CA GLY A 78 2.71 11.78 4.75
C GLY A 78 3.16 12.98 3.93
N HIS A 79 2.72 13.02 2.68
CA HIS A 79 3.06 14.08 1.74
C HIS A 79 1.88 14.37 0.82
N ARG A 80 1.72 15.64 0.48
CA ARG A 80 0.89 16.11 -0.64
C ARG A 80 1.81 16.56 -1.77
N ILE A 81 1.50 16.14 -2.97
CA ILE A 81 2.34 16.34 -4.15
C ILE A 81 1.44 16.83 -5.26
N ALA A 82 1.62 18.07 -5.72
CA ALA A 82 0.87 18.61 -6.83
C ALA A 82 1.08 17.76 -8.10
N VAL A 83 0.01 17.56 -8.87
CA VAL A 83 0.11 16.93 -10.19
C VAL A 83 0.90 17.85 -11.10
N THR A 84 1.93 17.32 -11.75
CA THR A 84 2.81 18.06 -12.66
C THR A 84 2.56 17.65 -14.10
N ASP A 85 2.97 18.51 -15.03
CA ASP A 85 3.02 18.16 -16.45
C ASP A 85 3.84 16.85 -16.64
N PRO A 86 3.38 15.90 -17.46
CA PRO A 86 4.12 14.66 -17.76
C PRO A 86 5.54 14.87 -18.29
N VAL A 87 5.83 16.05 -18.83
CA VAL A 87 7.16 16.44 -19.33
C VAL A 87 8.02 17.11 -18.26
N ALA A 88 7.46 17.40 -17.08
CA ALA A 88 8.19 18.02 -16.01
C ALA A 88 9.31 17.10 -15.47
N PRO A 89 10.40 17.68 -14.92
CA PRO A 89 11.43 16.87 -14.27
C PRO A 89 10.87 16.07 -13.10
N THR A 90 11.50 14.95 -12.81
CA THR A 90 11.12 14.09 -11.70
C THR A 90 11.11 14.86 -10.38
N VAL A 91 9.99 14.85 -9.70
CA VAL A 91 9.81 15.44 -8.38
C VAL A 91 10.60 14.62 -7.34
N SER A 92 11.33 15.30 -6.46
CA SER A 92 11.98 14.69 -5.30
C SER A 92 11.31 15.17 -4.01
N LEU A 93 11.59 14.51 -2.88
CA LEU A 93 11.09 14.95 -1.57
C LEU A 93 11.62 16.33 -1.13
N GLU A 94 12.65 16.83 -1.79
CA GLU A 94 13.21 18.17 -1.57
C GLU A 94 12.58 19.23 -2.48
N ASP A 95 11.68 18.81 -3.38
CA ASP A 95 10.97 19.74 -4.26
C ASP A 95 9.98 20.57 -3.44
N PRO A 96 9.96 21.91 -3.60
CA PRO A 96 9.05 22.78 -2.85
C PRO A 96 7.56 22.55 -3.13
N THR A 97 7.23 21.81 -4.19
CA THR A 97 5.85 21.39 -4.49
C THR A 97 5.43 20.16 -3.68
N VAL A 98 6.36 19.50 -2.99
CA VAL A 98 6.08 18.40 -2.07
C VAL A 98 5.87 18.95 -0.68
N VAL A 99 4.63 18.92 -0.22
CA VAL A 99 4.26 19.46 1.09
C VAL A 99 4.08 18.30 2.08
N ARG A 100 4.74 18.39 3.23
CA ARG A 100 4.61 17.41 4.29
C ARG A 100 3.22 17.46 4.93
N SER A 101 2.61 16.31 5.14
CA SER A 101 1.26 16.15 5.70
C SER A 101 1.20 14.87 6.52
N ASP A 102 1.81 14.92 7.72
CA ASP A 102 1.99 13.71 8.52
C ASP A 102 0.66 13.18 9.09
N PRO A 103 0.40 11.88 9.03
CA PRO A 103 -0.70 11.25 9.76
C PRO A 103 -0.50 11.43 11.27
N VAL A 104 -1.51 11.97 11.95
CA VAL A 104 -1.49 12.19 13.42
C VAL A 104 -2.59 11.43 14.14
N GLY A 105 -3.59 10.94 13.40
CA GLY A 105 -4.70 10.14 13.92
C GLY A 105 -5.32 9.27 12.86
N GLN A 106 -6.10 8.30 13.31
CA GLN A 106 -6.85 7.41 12.42
C GLN A 106 -8.12 6.89 13.06
N ARG A 107 -9.13 6.64 12.23
CA ARG A 107 -10.27 5.77 12.52
C ARG A 107 -10.31 4.68 11.47
N LEU A 108 -10.24 3.43 11.89
CA LEU A 108 -10.36 2.24 11.04
C LEU A 108 -11.51 1.40 11.57
N GLU A 109 -12.50 1.16 10.74
CA GLU A 109 -13.55 0.20 11.02
C GLU A 109 -13.32 -1.07 10.22
N PHE A 110 -13.55 -2.22 10.86
CA PHE A 110 -13.33 -3.52 10.25
C PHE A 110 -14.61 -4.34 10.25
N ARG A 111 -14.79 -5.12 9.21
CA ARG A 111 -15.77 -6.20 9.23
C ARG A 111 -15.41 -7.18 10.34
N SER A 112 -16.39 -7.50 11.20
CA SER A 112 -16.19 -8.35 12.38
C SER A 112 -15.48 -9.66 12.04
N GLY A 113 -14.45 -10.01 12.83
CA GLY A 113 -13.66 -11.22 12.67
C GLY A 113 -12.69 -11.21 11.48
N THR A 114 -12.50 -10.07 10.85
CA THR A 114 -11.62 -9.95 9.67
C THR A 114 -10.65 -8.77 9.81
N ARG A 115 -9.72 -8.64 8.85
CA ARG A 115 -8.86 -7.46 8.65
C ARG A 115 -9.37 -6.57 7.52
N TRP A 116 -10.57 -6.79 7.07
CA TRP A 116 -11.15 -6.04 5.95
C TRP A 116 -11.76 -4.76 6.47
N VAL A 117 -11.19 -3.65 6.06
CA VAL A 117 -11.68 -2.32 6.44
C VAL A 117 -13.01 -2.04 5.74
N THR A 118 -13.92 -1.41 6.46
CA THR A 118 -15.21 -0.95 5.96
C THR A 118 -15.32 0.56 5.91
N ASP A 119 -14.52 1.26 6.72
CA ASP A 119 -14.41 2.70 6.74
C ASP A 119 -13.03 3.11 7.24
N VAL A 120 -12.47 4.19 6.67
CA VAL A 120 -11.16 4.73 7.06
C VAL A 120 -11.22 6.24 7.07
N ALA A 121 -10.76 6.84 8.17
CA ALA A 121 -10.42 8.26 8.18
C ALA A 121 -9.01 8.44 8.75
N ILE A 122 -8.24 9.33 8.13
CA ILE A 122 -6.87 9.65 8.51
C ILE A 122 -6.79 11.14 8.79
N ASP A 123 -6.39 11.52 9.99
CA ASP A 123 -6.12 12.91 10.34
C ASP A 123 -4.70 13.26 9.89
N LEU A 124 -4.57 14.25 9.02
CA LEU A 124 -3.32 14.74 8.47
C LEU A 124 -2.98 16.11 9.05
N HIS A 125 -1.82 16.22 9.69
CA HIS A 125 -1.29 17.51 10.11
C HIS A 125 -0.66 18.23 8.90
N MET A 126 -1.21 19.38 8.57
CA MET A 126 -0.82 20.17 7.42
C MET A 126 0.34 21.11 7.74
N ALA A 127 1.09 21.51 6.72
CA ALA A 127 2.25 22.42 6.89
C ALA A 127 1.90 23.80 7.46
N ASP A 128 0.66 24.24 7.29
CA ASP A 128 0.16 25.50 7.86
C ASP A 128 -0.31 25.40 9.33
N GLY A 129 -0.18 24.20 9.91
CA GLY A 129 -0.58 23.88 11.28
C GLY A 129 -2.04 23.47 11.43
N THR A 130 -2.81 23.40 10.35
CA THR A 130 -4.19 22.88 10.38
C THR A 130 -4.20 21.36 10.34
N THR A 131 -5.37 20.77 10.52
CA THR A 131 -5.61 19.33 10.33
C THR A 131 -6.65 19.16 9.24
N ALA A 132 -6.34 18.31 8.26
CA ALA A 132 -7.27 17.85 7.26
C ALA A 132 -7.65 16.38 7.52
N VAL A 133 -8.82 15.98 7.08
CA VAL A 133 -9.28 14.59 7.21
C VAL A 133 -9.33 13.94 5.84
N LEU A 134 -8.57 12.87 5.67
CA LEU A 134 -8.64 12.02 4.50
C LEU A 134 -9.59 10.87 4.77
N GLU A 135 -10.78 10.93 4.17
CA GLU A 135 -11.81 9.89 4.25
C GLU A 135 -11.66 8.92 3.07
N LEU A 136 -11.69 7.61 3.35
CA LEU A 136 -11.50 6.55 2.37
C LEU A 136 -12.64 5.54 2.47
N GLU A 137 -13.48 5.50 1.45
CA GLU A 137 -14.57 4.53 1.29
C GLU A 137 -14.07 3.32 0.47
N PRO A 138 -13.94 2.12 1.04
CA PRO A 138 -13.53 0.93 0.30
C PRO A 138 -14.57 0.52 -0.76
N LEU A 139 -14.12 0.37 -2.01
CA LEU A 139 -14.94 -0.04 -3.15
C LEU A 139 -14.70 -1.49 -3.56
N LEU A 140 -13.42 -1.90 -3.61
CA LEU A 140 -12.99 -3.24 -3.99
C LEU A 140 -11.85 -3.67 -3.09
N ARG A 141 -11.91 -4.91 -2.63
CA ARG A 141 -10.83 -5.54 -1.87
C ARG A 141 -10.05 -6.50 -2.76
N PHE A 142 -8.74 -6.51 -2.59
CA PHE A 142 -7.84 -7.46 -3.20
C PHE A 142 -6.91 -8.06 -2.14
N ASP A 143 -7.06 -9.36 -1.87
CA ASP A 143 -6.24 -10.11 -0.91
C ASP A 143 -5.02 -10.66 -1.65
N MET A 144 -3.87 -10.02 -1.49
CA MET A 144 -2.63 -10.47 -2.10
C MET A 144 -2.04 -11.64 -1.34
N ARG A 145 -1.58 -12.67 -2.07
CA ARG A 145 -0.98 -13.83 -1.44
C ARG A 145 0.50 -13.60 -1.16
N ALA A 146 0.79 -13.27 0.09
CA ALA A 146 2.12 -13.30 0.71
C ALA A 146 3.28 -12.74 -0.13
N LEU A 147 3.12 -11.63 -0.80
CA LEU A 147 4.16 -10.98 -1.61
C LEU A 147 5.52 -10.91 -0.90
N GLY A 148 6.25 -12.02 -0.94
CA GLY A 148 7.57 -12.15 -0.37
C GLY A 148 7.65 -12.25 1.17
N TYR A 149 6.57 -12.01 1.92
CA TYR A 149 6.66 -11.94 3.38
C TYR A 149 6.45 -13.29 4.09
N GLN A 150 5.50 -14.08 3.64
CA GLN A 150 5.17 -15.38 4.27
C GLN A 150 4.98 -16.49 3.23
N ASN A 151 5.28 -16.23 1.98
CA ASN A 151 5.23 -17.22 0.94
C ASN A 151 6.37 -18.22 1.17
N PRO A 152 6.10 -19.52 1.28
CA PRO A 152 7.13 -20.51 1.55
C PRO A 152 8.09 -20.71 0.38
N GLU A 153 7.65 -20.44 -0.83
CA GLU A 153 8.44 -20.58 -2.07
C GLU A 153 9.04 -19.25 -2.50
N TRP A 154 8.20 -18.20 -2.61
CA TRP A 154 8.61 -16.88 -3.12
C TRP A 154 8.89 -15.87 -2.00
N GLY A 155 9.37 -16.33 -0.86
CA GLY A 155 9.74 -15.48 0.27
C GLY A 155 10.93 -14.58 -0.03
N HIS A 156 11.02 -13.46 0.67
CA HIS A 156 12.19 -12.59 0.57
C HIS A 156 13.48 -13.35 0.91
N GLY A 157 14.48 -13.24 0.05
CA GLY A 157 15.80 -13.89 0.24
C GLY A 157 15.85 -15.34 -0.19
N VAL A 158 14.78 -15.93 -0.70
CA VAL A 158 14.82 -17.25 -1.34
C VAL A 158 15.37 -17.07 -2.77
N TRP A 159 16.43 -17.83 -3.09
CA TRP A 159 17.08 -17.76 -4.37
C TRP A 159 16.43 -18.73 -5.39
N HIS A 160 16.00 -18.21 -6.52
CA HIS A 160 15.40 -18.97 -7.63
C HIS A 160 16.20 -18.85 -8.94
N GLY A 161 17.41 -18.29 -8.90
CA GLY A 161 18.18 -18.01 -10.10
C GLY A 161 18.28 -16.50 -10.38
N GLU A 162 18.92 -16.15 -11.49
CA GLU A 162 19.07 -14.74 -11.90
C GLU A 162 17.75 -14.11 -12.35
N LEU A 163 16.87 -14.92 -12.95
CA LEU A 163 15.51 -14.52 -13.34
C LEU A 163 14.61 -15.75 -13.26
N GLU A 164 13.54 -15.61 -12.49
CA GLU A 164 12.49 -16.63 -12.40
C GLU A 164 11.13 -15.95 -12.42
N ILE A 165 10.16 -16.57 -13.05
CA ILE A 165 8.79 -16.09 -13.16
C ILE A 165 7.86 -17.21 -12.71
N GLY A 166 7.07 -16.95 -11.68
CA GLY A 166 6.02 -17.83 -11.18
C GLY A 166 4.63 -17.28 -11.44
N ARG A 167 3.66 -18.17 -11.45
CA ARG A 167 2.24 -17.83 -11.51
C ARG A 167 1.52 -18.56 -10.40
N GLU A 168 0.65 -17.85 -9.71
CA GLU A 168 -0.28 -18.41 -8.74
C GLU A 168 -1.69 -17.92 -9.05
N ASP A 169 -2.67 -18.79 -8.92
CA ASP A 169 -4.08 -18.48 -9.09
C ASP A 169 -4.84 -18.93 -7.82
N TRP A 170 -5.74 -18.08 -7.32
CA TRP A 170 -6.61 -18.44 -6.19
C TRP A 170 -7.95 -17.72 -6.32
N ASP A 171 -9.00 -18.36 -5.79
CA ASP A 171 -10.31 -17.72 -5.68
C ASP A 171 -10.42 -16.93 -4.38
N PHE A 172 -10.89 -15.70 -4.44
CA PHE A 172 -11.14 -14.88 -3.25
C PHE A 172 -12.20 -15.48 -2.31
N ALA A 173 -13.09 -16.32 -2.83
CA ALA A 173 -14.06 -17.03 -2.01
C ALA A 173 -13.39 -18.03 -1.05
N ASP A 174 -12.22 -18.55 -1.40
CA ASP A 174 -11.45 -19.51 -0.62
C ASP A 174 -10.49 -18.85 0.37
N VAL A 175 -10.34 -17.51 0.33
CA VAL A 175 -9.47 -16.77 1.23
C VAL A 175 -10.05 -16.70 2.63
N HIS A 176 -9.40 -17.38 3.58
CA HIS A 176 -9.78 -17.24 4.97
C HIS A 176 -9.28 -15.90 5.54
N PRO A 177 -10.15 -15.09 6.17
CA PRO A 177 -9.78 -13.72 6.62
C PRO A 177 -8.59 -13.65 7.60
N GLN A 178 -8.26 -14.74 8.25
CA GLN A 178 -7.15 -14.85 9.21
C GLN A 178 -5.95 -15.62 8.66
N ASP A 179 -6.00 -16.03 7.39
CA ASP A 179 -4.87 -16.72 6.76
C ASP A 179 -3.63 -15.79 6.73
N PRO A 180 -2.54 -16.18 7.38
CA PRO A 180 -1.32 -15.37 7.41
C PRO A 180 -0.72 -15.15 6.02
N THR A 181 -0.98 -16.03 5.05
CA THR A 181 -0.50 -15.87 3.68
C THR A 181 -1.26 -14.80 2.90
N HIS A 182 -2.42 -14.35 3.39
CA HIS A 182 -3.23 -13.29 2.79
C HIS A 182 -3.33 -12.03 3.68
N GLN A 183 -2.26 -11.71 4.40
CA GLN A 183 -2.23 -10.53 5.29
C GLN A 183 -2.06 -9.20 4.57
N HIS A 184 -1.59 -9.23 3.34
CA HIS A 184 -1.39 -8.03 2.54
C HIS A 184 -2.67 -7.73 1.75
N VAL A 185 -3.53 -6.91 2.35
CA VAL A 185 -4.84 -6.58 1.78
C VAL A 185 -4.80 -5.20 1.16
N HIS A 186 -5.14 -5.11 -0.11
CA HIS A 186 -5.33 -3.85 -0.81
C HIS A 186 -6.82 -3.51 -0.94
N HIS A 187 -7.12 -2.21 -0.90
CA HIS A 187 -8.44 -1.71 -1.20
C HIS A 187 -8.35 -0.63 -2.27
N LEU A 188 -9.14 -0.77 -3.33
CA LEU A 188 -9.49 0.38 -4.15
C LEU A 188 -10.49 1.20 -3.35
N VAL A 189 -10.27 2.50 -3.24
CA VAL A 189 -11.09 3.38 -2.41
C VAL A 189 -11.58 4.59 -3.19
N ARG A 190 -12.72 5.12 -2.78
CA ARG A 190 -13.08 6.50 -3.06
C ARG A 190 -12.56 7.37 -1.94
N ALA A 191 -11.84 8.43 -2.30
CA ALA A 191 -11.23 9.32 -1.33
C ALA A 191 -11.86 10.72 -1.33
N ARG A 192 -11.89 11.35 -0.17
CA ARG A 192 -12.21 12.76 0.02
C ARG A 192 -11.20 13.37 0.99
N LEU A 193 -10.77 14.58 0.71
CA LEU A 193 -9.92 15.37 1.58
C LEU A 193 -10.68 16.64 1.98
N GLY A 194 -10.85 16.86 3.30
CA GLY A 194 -11.61 17.97 3.86
C GLY A 194 -10.94 18.60 5.08
#